data_66c0945ff2234794a5f65bfccb73220f
#
_entry.id   66c0945ff2234794a5f65bfccb73220f
#
_cell.length_a   1.000
_cell.length_b   1.000
_cell.length_c   1.000
_cell.angle_alpha   90.00
_cell.angle_beta   90.00
_cell.angle_gamma   90.00
#
_symmetry.space_group_name_H-M   'P 1'
#
loop_
_entity.id
_entity.type
_entity.pdbx_description
1 polymer ?
#
loop_
_entity_poly.entity_id
_entity_poly.type
_entity_poly.pdbx_seq_one_letter_code
_entity_poly.pdbx_strand_id
1 'polypeptide(L)'
;MVDGNWHKLRIIVSKRDANGKAIQAIATIRSISETKRKELNLFFEAEQAKREAKIKTRFLQSMSHDMRTPLNGIAGMLHIADQNPKDLELQKITRNKIHRSLNYLISLVNDVLDMNDLESDHFTEEEVDFDVTKLLGNMNIDAQQLAQEKNIQYILDWYEGQLSHSRFRGYPIYLSRILSIVVQNAVKFTPENGEIHVWMNEKCLDDSTSLLEFRCKDNGIGMSKDFIQHAFDLFAQEDSSSRSTYQGTGLGLPIAKKLVEYMHGNIQLESEKGVGTTVSIQIPFKLGKPIENKNNRHQQISLEGLCVLVAEDNDLNMEIVEYMLERNGIQVVCAKDGQEVIDLFEKSEENKFDFILMDIMMPKINGLDATRKIRALKRLDAKTIPIIAMSANAFVEDIMNSKIAGMNMHLAKPLDETKLINALKQCKKDERVN
;
A
#
# COMPACT_ATOMS: atom_id res chain seq x y z
N MET A 1 -14.99 -26.55 -43.81
CA MET A 1 -13.97 -25.51 -43.88
C MET A 1 -13.27 -25.65 -45.23
N VAL A 2 -13.29 -24.62 -46.05
CA VAL A 2 -12.55 -24.59 -47.33
C VAL A 2 -11.61 -23.39 -47.24
N ASP A 3 -10.36 -23.54 -47.53
CA ASP A 3 -9.30 -22.49 -47.41
C ASP A 3 -9.20 -21.79 -46.04
N GLY A 4 -9.42 -22.51 -44.96
CA GLY A 4 -9.40 -21.94 -43.60
C GLY A 4 -10.61 -21.08 -43.24
N ASN A 5 -11.58 -20.92 -44.11
CA ASN A 5 -12.77 -20.11 -43.96
C ASN A 5 -14.03 -20.95 -43.65
N TRP A 6 -14.96 -20.37 -42.88
CA TRP A 6 -16.24 -20.98 -42.56
C TRP A 6 -17.30 -20.57 -43.58
N HIS A 7 -18.00 -21.56 -44.14
CA HIS A 7 -19.09 -21.35 -45.10
C HIS A 7 -20.35 -22.05 -44.63
N LYS A 8 -21.49 -21.39 -44.78
CA LYS A 8 -22.82 -21.99 -44.57
C LYS A 8 -23.37 -22.41 -45.93
N LEU A 9 -23.61 -23.72 -46.07
CA LEU A 9 -24.25 -24.26 -47.26
C LEU A 9 -25.73 -24.43 -46.97
N ARG A 10 -26.57 -23.89 -47.85
CA ARG A 10 -28.02 -24.12 -47.86
C ARG A 10 -28.39 -24.72 -49.19
N ILE A 11 -29.00 -25.91 -49.15
CA ILE A 11 -29.49 -26.62 -50.31
C ILE A 11 -31.01 -26.65 -50.30
N ILE A 12 -31.62 -26.15 -51.34
CA ILE A 12 -33.07 -26.17 -51.55
C ILE A 12 -33.38 -27.05 -52.75
N VAL A 13 -34.15 -28.10 -52.54
CA VAL A 13 -34.62 -28.93 -53.66
C VAL A 13 -35.77 -28.21 -54.33
N SER A 14 -35.59 -27.86 -55.59
CA SER A 14 -36.55 -27.08 -56.40
C SER A 14 -37.48 -27.97 -57.19
N LYS A 15 -37.09 -29.22 -57.48
CA LYS A 15 -37.91 -30.16 -58.24
C LYS A 15 -37.64 -31.61 -57.83
N ARG A 16 -38.71 -32.42 -57.74
CA ARG A 16 -38.69 -33.84 -57.43
C ARG A 16 -39.38 -34.65 -58.52
N ASP A 17 -38.96 -35.87 -58.74
CA ASP A 17 -39.65 -36.81 -59.62
C ASP A 17 -40.94 -37.40 -58.96
N ALA A 18 -41.63 -38.26 -59.74
CA ALA A 18 -42.87 -38.93 -59.30
C ALA A 18 -42.64 -39.84 -58.08
N ASN A 19 -41.40 -40.24 -57.81
CA ASN A 19 -40.96 -41.09 -56.70
C ASN A 19 -40.38 -40.29 -55.52
N GLY A 20 -40.47 -38.94 -55.56
CA GLY A 20 -40.00 -38.06 -54.50
C GLY A 20 -38.50 -37.78 -54.51
N LYS A 21 -37.70 -38.29 -55.47
CA LYS A 21 -36.27 -38.08 -55.60
C LYS A 21 -36.01 -36.69 -56.18
N ALA A 22 -35.02 -36.00 -55.59
CA ALA A 22 -34.61 -34.67 -56.04
C ALA A 22 -34.04 -34.71 -57.46
N ILE A 23 -34.64 -33.97 -58.43
CA ILE A 23 -34.17 -33.79 -59.79
C ILE A 23 -33.37 -32.49 -59.92
N GLN A 24 -33.75 -31.48 -59.19
CA GLN A 24 -33.09 -30.18 -59.26
C GLN A 24 -33.00 -29.59 -57.85
N ALA A 25 -31.82 -29.08 -57.50
CA ALA A 25 -31.55 -28.40 -56.26
C ALA A 25 -30.75 -27.11 -56.49
N ILE A 26 -31.03 -26.11 -55.73
CA ILE A 26 -30.29 -24.83 -55.70
C ILE A 26 -29.44 -24.86 -54.43
N ALA A 27 -28.12 -24.71 -54.57
CA ALA A 27 -27.18 -24.57 -53.47
C ALA A 27 -26.73 -23.13 -53.35
N THR A 28 -26.82 -22.57 -52.15
CA THR A 28 -26.35 -21.25 -51.81
C THR A 28 -25.21 -21.39 -50.80
N ILE A 29 -24.04 -20.86 -51.14
CA ILE A 29 -22.87 -20.84 -50.24
C ILE A 29 -22.71 -19.41 -49.77
N ARG A 30 -22.69 -19.20 -48.43
CA ARG A 30 -22.42 -17.91 -47.84
C ARG A 30 -21.24 -18.01 -46.88
N SER A 31 -20.26 -17.15 -47.04
CA SER A 31 -19.19 -17.05 -46.03
C SER A 31 -19.74 -16.55 -44.70
N ILE A 32 -19.39 -17.23 -43.61
CA ILE A 32 -19.77 -16.87 -42.25
C ILE A 32 -18.53 -16.70 -41.38
N SER A 33 -17.33 -16.58 -41.98
CA SER A 33 -16.06 -16.52 -41.27
C SER A 33 -16.00 -15.37 -40.31
N GLU A 34 -16.47 -14.19 -40.68
CA GLU A 34 -16.54 -13.00 -39.81
C GLU A 34 -17.47 -13.23 -38.60
N THR A 35 -18.64 -13.77 -38.85
CA THR A 35 -19.63 -14.09 -37.81
C THR A 35 -19.05 -15.11 -36.83
N LYS A 36 -18.42 -16.17 -37.34
CA LYS A 36 -17.80 -17.21 -36.51
C LYS A 36 -16.60 -16.67 -35.71
N ARG A 37 -15.81 -15.77 -36.29
CA ARG A 37 -14.71 -15.10 -35.60
C ARG A 37 -15.22 -14.22 -34.45
N LYS A 38 -16.29 -13.47 -34.67
CA LYS A 38 -16.94 -12.69 -33.60
C LYS A 38 -17.53 -13.56 -32.50
N GLU A 39 -18.24 -14.66 -32.85
CA GLU A 39 -18.74 -15.62 -31.88
C GLU A 39 -17.61 -16.22 -31.02
N LEU A 40 -16.48 -16.59 -31.65
CA LEU A 40 -15.34 -17.19 -30.97
C LEU A 40 -14.67 -16.16 -30.02
N ASN A 41 -14.51 -14.92 -30.47
CA ASN A 41 -13.96 -13.85 -29.63
C ASN A 41 -14.87 -13.58 -28.43
N LEU A 42 -16.19 -13.42 -28.64
CA LEU A 42 -17.16 -13.25 -27.54
C LEU A 42 -17.16 -14.43 -26.58
N PHE A 43 -16.97 -15.65 -27.08
CA PHE A 43 -16.87 -16.82 -26.22
C PHE A 43 -15.60 -16.76 -25.35
N PHE A 44 -14.45 -16.41 -25.93
CA PHE A 44 -13.20 -16.25 -25.16
C PHE A 44 -13.30 -15.12 -24.14
N GLU A 45 -13.85 -13.97 -24.51
CA GLU A 45 -14.10 -12.83 -23.60
C GLU A 45 -15.03 -13.25 -22.45
N ALA A 46 -16.12 -13.95 -22.74
CA ALA A 46 -17.05 -14.45 -21.72
C ALA A 46 -16.40 -15.48 -20.76
N GLU A 47 -15.58 -16.40 -21.30
CA GLU A 47 -14.85 -17.37 -20.47
C GLU A 47 -13.76 -16.68 -19.63
N GLN A 48 -13.10 -15.67 -20.15
CA GLN A 48 -12.13 -14.87 -19.42
C GLN A 48 -12.83 -14.11 -18.28
N ALA A 49 -13.89 -13.38 -18.57
CA ALA A 49 -14.67 -12.65 -17.57
C ALA A 49 -15.23 -13.59 -16.46
N LYS A 50 -15.64 -14.80 -16.83
CA LYS A 50 -16.12 -15.80 -15.88
C LYS A 50 -15.00 -16.33 -14.98
N ARG A 51 -13.78 -16.50 -15.52
CA ARG A 51 -12.59 -16.88 -14.75
C ARG A 51 -12.24 -15.78 -13.75
N GLU A 52 -12.19 -14.53 -14.21
CA GLU A 52 -11.90 -13.36 -13.38
C GLU A 52 -12.92 -13.21 -12.24
N ALA A 53 -14.23 -13.31 -12.55
CA ALA A 53 -15.28 -13.28 -11.54
C ALA A 53 -15.15 -14.42 -10.51
N LYS A 54 -14.77 -15.61 -10.93
CA LYS A 54 -14.55 -16.76 -10.04
C LYS A 54 -13.33 -16.54 -9.13
N ILE A 55 -12.26 -15.98 -9.66
CA ILE A 55 -11.06 -15.61 -8.89
C ILE A 55 -11.44 -14.55 -7.84
N LYS A 56 -12.16 -13.50 -8.24
CA LYS A 56 -12.64 -12.43 -7.34
C LYS A 56 -13.54 -12.94 -6.23
N THR A 57 -14.45 -13.87 -6.55
CA THR A 57 -15.32 -14.49 -5.54
C THR A 57 -14.53 -15.31 -4.52
N ARG A 58 -13.57 -16.12 -4.98
CA ARG A 58 -12.71 -16.91 -4.10
C ARG A 58 -11.86 -15.99 -3.20
N PHE A 59 -11.37 -14.89 -3.75
CA PHE A 59 -10.64 -13.89 -3.01
C PHE A 59 -11.44 -13.33 -1.83
N LEU A 60 -12.66 -12.83 -2.10
CA LEU A 60 -13.52 -12.28 -1.05
C LEU A 60 -13.84 -13.33 0.04
N GLN A 61 -14.03 -14.59 -0.33
CA GLN A 61 -14.23 -15.68 0.62
C GLN A 61 -12.96 -15.94 1.46
N SER A 62 -11.79 -16.01 0.83
CA SER A 62 -10.52 -16.20 1.55
C SER A 62 -10.23 -15.02 2.49
N MET A 63 -10.41 -13.79 2.01
CA MET A 63 -10.20 -12.58 2.82
C MET A 63 -11.12 -12.53 4.04
N SER A 64 -12.40 -12.87 3.87
CA SER A 64 -13.35 -12.93 5.00
C SER A 64 -12.90 -13.95 6.06
N HIS A 65 -12.36 -15.09 5.63
CA HIS A 65 -11.83 -16.11 6.55
C HIS A 65 -10.56 -15.60 7.23
N ASP A 66 -9.61 -15.04 6.46
CA ASP A 66 -8.29 -14.64 6.94
C ASP A 66 -8.36 -13.39 7.84
N MET A 67 -9.36 -12.53 7.65
CA MET A 67 -9.68 -11.42 8.58
C MET A 67 -10.38 -11.93 9.86
N ARG A 68 -11.25 -12.94 9.77
CA ARG A 68 -11.96 -13.47 10.94
C ARG A 68 -11.02 -14.14 11.94
N THR A 69 -9.99 -14.83 11.46
CA THR A 69 -9.04 -15.56 12.32
C THR A 69 -8.30 -14.64 13.29
N PRO A 70 -7.60 -13.56 12.87
CA PRO A 70 -6.96 -12.63 13.80
C PRO A 70 -7.96 -11.88 14.66
N LEU A 71 -9.15 -11.53 14.15
CA LEU A 71 -10.20 -10.89 14.92
C LEU A 71 -10.66 -11.75 16.10
N ASN A 72 -10.93 -13.04 15.84
CA ASN A 72 -11.30 -13.99 16.88
C ASN A 72 -10.12 -14.19 17.88
N GLY A 73 -8.87 -14.16 17.38
CA GLY A 73 -7.67 -14.21 18.22
C GLY A 73 -7.60 -13.00 19.16
N ILE A 74 -7.83 -11.80 18.67
CA ILE A 74 -7.88 -10.56 19.49
C ILE A 74 -8.96 -10.68 20.56
N ALA A 75 -10.20 -11.02 20.16
CA ALA A 75 -11.32 -11.18 21.10
C ALA A 75 -11.04 -12.23 22.19
N GLY A 76 -10.46 -13.37 21.81
CA GLY A 76 -10.08 -14.42 22.75
C GLY A 76 -8.97 -13.98 23.71
N MET A 77 -7.96 -13.25 23.23
CA MET A 77 -6.88 -12.75 24.09
C MET A 77 -7.37 -11.66 25.04
N LEU A 78 -8.28 -10.77 24.61
CA LEU A 78 -8.94 -9.80 25.49
C LEU A 78 -9.70 -10.51 26.61
N HIS A 79 -10.49 -11.54 26.28
CA HIS A 79 -11.23 -12.30 27.26
C HIS A 79 -10.31 -12.99 28.29
N ILE A 80 -9.15 -13.53 27.85
CA ILE A 80 -8.15 -14.11 28.75
C ILE A 80 -7.53 -13.03 29.68
N ALA A 81 -7.24 -11.87 29.14
CA ALA A 81 -6.70 -10.74 29.89
C ALA A 81 -7.68 -10.27 30.98
N ASP A 82 -8.96 -10.14 30.65
CA ASP A 82 -10.03 -9.72 31.56
C ASP A 82 -10.24 -10.71 32.71
N GLN A 83 -10.09 -12.00 32.44
CA GLN A 83 -10.19 -13.03 33.49
C GLN A 83 -8.98 -13.08 34.44
N ASN A 84 -7.84 -12.51 34.03
CA ASN A 84 -6.60 -12.56 34.80
C ASN A 84 -5.98 -11.18 35.00
N PRO A 85 -6.70 -10.19 35.59
CA PRO A 85 -6.26 -8.79 35.61
C PRO A 85 -5.00 -8.54 36.48
N LYS A 86 -4.66 -9.46 37.40
CA LYS A 86 -3.51 -9.33 38.30
C LYS A 86 -2.25 -10.07 37.81
N ASP A 87 -2.36 -10.88 36.77
CA ASP A 87 -1.22 -11.61 36.21
C ASP A 87 -0.51 -10.73 35.16
N LEU A 88 0.49 -9.97 35.59
CA LEU A 88 1.23 -9.00 34.76
C LEU A 88 1.97 -9.68 33.59
N GLU A 89 2.50 -10.90 33.80
CA GLU A 89 3.17 -11.64 32.72
C GLU A 89 2.17 -12.08 31.65
N LEU A 90 1.04 -12.65 32.06
CA LEU A 90 -0.02 -13.02 31.13
C LEU A 90 -0.60 -11.79 30.40
N GLN A 91 -0.76 -10.67 31.09
CA GLN A 91 -1.19 -9.39 30.49
C GLN A 91 -0.21 -8.93 29.40
N LYS A 92 1.09 -9.01 29.65
CA LYS A 92 2.14 -8.66 28.67
C LYS A 92 2.11 -9.61 27.46
N ILE A 93 2.02 -10.91 27.69
CA ILE A 93 1.96 -11.92 26.63
C ILE A 93 0.72 -11.73 25.76
N THR A 94 -0.44 -11.54 26.38
CA THR A 94 -1.72 -11.34 25.67
C THR A 94 -1.71 -10.06 24.85
N ARG A 95 -1.22 -8.96 25.41
CA ARG A 95 -1.07 -7.68 24.70
C ARG A 95 -0.18 -7.82 23.46
N ASN A 96 0.97 -8.48 23.58
CA ASN A 96 1.86 -8.72 22.44
C ASN A 96 1.18 -9.57 21.35
N LYS A 97 0.39 -10.58 21.74
CA LYS A 97 -0.37 -11.39 20.78
C LYS A 97 -1.47 -10.59 20.08
N ILE A 98 -2.17 -9.70 20.81
CA ILE A 98 -3.17 -8.79 20.25
C ILE A 98 -2.52 -7.87 19.24
N HIS A 99 -1.38 -7.23 19.57
CA HIS A 99 -0.66 -6.36 18.64
C HIS A 99 -0.23 -7.10 17.36
N ARG A 100 0.30 -8.31 17.46
CA ARG A 100 0.65 -9.13 16.29
C ARG A 100 -0.58 -9.42 15.42
N SER A 101 -1.70 -9.80 16.02
CA SER A 101 -2.95 -10.08 15.28
C SER A 101 -3.51 -8.82 14.62
N LEU A 102 -3.42 -7.67 15.29
CA LEU A 102 -3.85 -6.38 14.76
C LEU A 102 -2.99 -5.95 13.56
N ASN A 103 -1.67 -6.01 13.69
CA ASN A 103 -0.74 -5.68 12.60
C ASN A 103 -0.97 -6.58 11.38
N TYR A 104 -1.24 -7.86 11.61
CA TYR A 104 -1.58 -8.78 10.53
C TYR A 104 -2.91 -8.40 9.86
N LEU A 105 -3.95 -8.02 10.64
CA LEU A 105 -5.23 -7.56 10.09
C LEU A 105 -5.06 -6.28 9.26
N ILE A 106 -4.27 -5.32 9.74
CA ILE A 106 -3.94 -4.08 9.00
C ILE A 106 -3.24 -4.42 7.68
N SER A 107 -2.28 -5.35 7.68
CA SER A 107 -1.62 -5.76 6.43
C SER A 107 -2.59 -6.39 5.42
N LEU A 108 -3.58 -7.20 5.89
CA LEU A 108 -4.61 -7.76 5.02
C LEU A 108 -5.51 -6.68 4.40
N VAL A 109 -5.91 -5.69 5.19
CA VAL A 109 -6.71 -4.56 4.69
C VAL A 109 -5.94 -3.79 3.64
N ASN A 110 -4.67 -3.48 3.89
CA ASN A 110 -3.82 -2.78 2.93
C ASN A 110 -3.63 -3.60 1.64
N ASP A 111 -3.45 -4.92 1.73
CA ASP A 111 -3.36 -5.79 0.54
C ASP A 111 -4.64 -5.74 -0.32
N VAL A 112 -5.83 -5.62 0.33
CA VAL A 112 -7.11 -5.48 -0.39
C VAL A 112 -7.21 -4.12 -1.08
N LEU A 113 -6.77 -3.05 -0.41
CA LEU A 113 -6.77 -1.70 -0.97
C LEU A 113 -5.81 -1.61 -2.17
N ASP A 114 -4.57 -2.08 -1.99
CA ASP A 114 -3.59 -2.15 -3.06
C ASP A 114 -4.12 -2.93 -4.28
N MET A 115 -4.85 -4.05 -4.04
CA MET A 115 -5.48 -4.83 -5.11
C MET A 115 -6.53 -4.02 -5.88
N ASN A 116 -7.37 -3.27 -5.18
CA ASN A 116 -8.39 -2.45 -5.80
C ASN A 116 -7.79 -1.34 -6.69
N ASP A 117 -6.71 -0.72 -6.23
CA ASP A 117 -5.97 0.30 -6.99
C ASP A 117 -5.32 -0.29 -8.23
N LEU A 118 -4.79 -1.52 -8.12
CA LEU A 118 -4.20 -2.25 -9.22
C LEU A 118 -5.22 -2.68 -10.30
N GLU A 119 -6.47 -3.02 -9.91
CA GLU A 119 -7.55 -3.38 -10.85
C GLU A 119 -8.05 -2.17 -11.64
N SER A 120 -8.08 -1.00 -11.01
CA SER A 120 -8.61 0.23 -11.61
C SER A 120 -7.63 0.97 -12.51
N ASP A 121 -6.36 0.51 -12.62
CA ASP A 121 -5.24 1.24 -13.23
C ASP A 121 -5.11 2.70 -12.71
N HIS A 122 -5.66 2.98 -11.54
CA HIS A 122 -5.59 4.28 -10.89
C HIS A 122 -4.33 4.36 -10.03
N PHE A 123 -3.19 4.44 -10.71
CA PHE A 123 -1.95 4.83 -10.07
C PHE A 123 -1.96 6.35 -9.88
N THR A 124 -2.13 6.78 -8.64
CA THR A 124 -2.38 8.20 -8.31
C THR A 124 -1.15 8.91 -7.75
N GLU A 125 -0.03 8.21 -7.57
CA GLU A 125 1.19 8.83 -7.04
C GLU A 125 1.84 9.76 -8.10
N GLU A 126 2.23 10.96 -7.69
CA GLU A 126 3.00 11.87 -8.54
C GLU A 126 4.50 11.58 -8.45
N GLU A 127 5.20 11.78 -9.59
CA GLU A 127 6.67 11.80 -9.58
C GLU A 127 7.17 12.96 -8.72
N VAL A 128 7.86 12.63 -7.62
CA VAL A 128 8.48 13.61 -6.72
C VAL A 128 9.97 13.37 -6.60
N ASP A 129 10.72 14.44 -6.26
CA ASP A 129 12.12 14.32 -5.89
C ASP A 129 12.23 13.74 -4.47
N PHE A 130 12.90 12.62 -4.30
CA PHE A 130 13.06 11.94 -3.02
C PHE A 130 14.50 11.51 -2.77
N ASP A 131 14.82 11.25 -1.51
CA ASP A 131 16.13 10.77 -1.06
C ASP A 131 16.02 9.25 -0.81
N VAL A 132 16.65 8.46 -1.69
CA VAL A 132 16.62 7.01 -1.62
C VAL A 132 17.35 6.48 -0.38
N THR A 133 18.36 7.17 0.11
CA THR A 133 19.12 6.73 1.29
C THR A 133 18.27 6.77 2.55
N LYS A 134 17.43 7.79 2.69
CA LYS A 134 16.46 7.89 3.80
C LYS A 134 15.38 6.81 3.72
N LEU A 135 14.86 6.56 2.51
CA LEU A 135 13.86 5.52 2.29
C LEU A 135 14.43 4.15 2.67
N LEU A 136 15.63 3.82 2.21
CA LEU A 136 16.32 2.56 2.53
C LEU A 136 16.66 2.45 4.02
N GLY A 137 17.08 3.56 4.65
CA GLY A 137 17.36 3.61 6.08
C GLY A 137 16.12 3.25 6.91
N ASN A 138 14.96 3.83 6.60
CA ASN A 138 13.71 3.52 7.29
C ASN A 138 13.30 2.05 7.10
N MET A 139 13.33 1.56 5.85
CA MET A 139 13.03 0.16 5.54
C MET A 139 13.96 -0.80 6.30
N ASN A 140 15.24 -0.47 6.39
CA ASN A 140 16.24 -1.30 7.08
C ASN A 140 15.96 -1.43 8.58
N ILE A 141 15.54 -0.35 9.24
CA ILE A 141 15.18 -0.37 10.68
C ILE A 141 14.03 -1.35 10.90
N ASP A 142 12.96 -1.25 10.11
CA ASP A 142 11.80 -2.13 10.21
C ASP A 142 12.18 -3.60 9.92
N ALA A 143 13.00 -3.83 8.88
CA ALA A 143 13.47 -5.15 8.49
C ALA A 143 14.33 -5.82 9.57
N GLN A 144 15.28 -5.07 10.17
CA GLN A 144 16.11 -5.57 11.26
C GLN A 144 15.29 -5.94 12.49
N GLN A 145 14.31 -5.14 12.85
CA GLN A 145 13.43 -5.45 13.97
C GLN A 145 12.66 -6.76 13.75
N LEU A 146 12.05 -6.92 12.56
CA LEU A 146 11.31 -8.14 12.20
C LEU A 146 12.22 -9.39 12.18
N ALA A 147 13.44 -9.26 11.65
CA ALA A 147 14.42 -10.34 11.61
C ALA A 147 14.89 -10.73 13.02
N GLN A 148 15.14 -9.73 13.88
CA GLN A 148 15.56 -9.94 15.27
C GLN A 148 14.49 -10.67 16.09
N GLU A 149 13.20 -10.36 15.90
CA GLU A 149 12.08 -11.06 16.56
C GLU A 149 12.03 -12.56 16.25
N LYS A 150 12.58 -12.97 15.10
CA LYS A 150 12.69 -14.37 14.64
C LYS A 150 14.08 -14.99 14.78
N ASN A 151 15.05 -14.29 15.41
CA ASN A 151 16.46 -14.71 15.46
C ASN A 151 17.06 -15.00 14.08
N ILE A 152 16.68 -14.21 13.05
CA ILE A 152 17.23 -14.31 11.70
C ILE A 152 18.41 -13.36 11.58
N GLN A 153 19.52 -13.84 10.99
CA GLN A 153 20.66 -13.00 10.65
C GLN A 153 20.32 -12.13 9.42
N TYR A 154 20.17 -10.83 9.63
CA TYR A 154 19.90 -9.88 8.57
C TYR A 154 21.16 -9.10 8.21
N ILE A 155 21.62 -9.23 6.99
CA ILE A 155 22.86 -8.63 6.47
C ILE A 155 22.46 -7.63 5.38
N LEU A 156 22.82 -6.38 5.59
CA LEU A 156 22.64 -5.32 4.62
C LEU A 156 24.00 -4.95 4.03
N ASP A 157 24.22 -5.33 2.79
CA ASP A 157 25.41 -4.99 2.01
C ASP A 157 25.20 -3.67 1.26
N TRP A 158 24.91 -2.62 2.01
CA TRP A 158 24.76 -1.27 1.51
C TRP A 158 25.18 -0.27 2.61
N TYR A 159 25.90 0.78 2.22
CA TYR A 159 26.28 1.88 3.12
C TYR A 159 26.11 3.22 2.40
N GLU A 160 25.92 4.27 3.20
CA GLU A 160 25.80 5.63 2.69
C GLU A 160 27.09 6.03 1.93
N GLY A 161 26.95 6.43 0.64
CA GLY A 161 28.07 6.74 -0.26
C GLY A 161 28.38 5.65 -1.28
N GLN A 162 27.74 4.48 -1.21
CA GLN A 162 27.86 3.44 -2.24
C GLN A 162 27.10 3.81 -3.53
N LEU A 163 26.00 4.56 -3.40
CA LEU A 163 25.28 5.11 -4.53
C LEU A 163 25.97 6.41 -5.00
N SER A 164 26.09 6.57 -6.31
CA SER A 164 26.63 7.81 -6.92
C SER A 164 25.69 9.00 -6.69
N HIS A 165 24.38 8.73 -6.60
CA HIS A 165 23.35 9.72 -6.37
C HIS A 165 22.45 9.30 -5.21
N SER A 166 22.12 10.24 -4.32
CA SER A 166 21.18 10.01 -3.22
C SER A 166 19.75 10.41 -3.60
N ARG A 167 19.59 11.26 -4.60
CA ARG A 167 18.30 11.82 -4.99
C ARG A 167 17.86 11.39 -6.36
N PHE A 168 16.63 10.93 -6.37
CA PHE A 168 15.94 10.47 -7.58
C PHE A 168 14.57 11.14 -7.70
N ARG A 169 14.05 11.17 -8.91
CA ARG A 169 12.68 11.58 -9.20
C ARG A 169 11.88 10.37 -9.60
N GLY A 170 10.75 10.15 -8.92
CA GLY A 170 9.89 8.99 -9.14
C GLY A 170 8.86 8.82 -8.03
N TYR A 171 8.52 7.60 -7.72
CA TYR A 171 7.41 7.20 -6.83
C TYR A 171 7.93 6.54 -5.55
N PRO A 172 8.28 7.31 -4.50
CA PRO A 172 8.91 6.78 -3.28
C PRO A 172 7.99 5.85 -2.48
N ILE A 173 6.66 6.09 -2.49
CA ILE A 173 5.70 5.24 -1.78
C ILE A 173 5.65 3.85 -2.44
N TYR A 174 5.57 3.79 -3.77
CA TYR A 174 5.57 2.52 -4.49
C TYR A 174 6.90 1.78 -4.34
N LEU A 175 8.03 2.49 -4.41
CA LEU A 175 9.34 1.88 -4.16
C LEU A 175 9.41 1.29 -2.74
N SER A 176 9.01 2.06 -1.72
CA SER A 176 8.95 1.58 -0.34
C SER A 176 8.06 0.33 -0.19
N ARG A 177 6.89 0.32 -0.85
CA ARG A 177 5.96 -0.81 -0.83
C ARG A 177 6.57 -2.07 -1.46
N ILE A 178 7.19 -1.93 -2.64
CA ILE A 178 7.87 -3.03 -3.33
C ILE A 178 8.94 -3.66 -2.43
N LEU A 179 9.83 -2.83 -1.88
CA LEU A 179 10.94 -3.29 -1.03
C LEU A 179 10.43 -3.96 0.24
N SER A 180 9.40 -3.37 0.89
CA SER A 180 8.77 -3.93 2.09
C SER A 180 8.15 -5.30 1.82
N ILE A 181 7.43 -5.48 0.72
CA ILE A 181 6.84 -6.78 0.32
C ILE A 181 7.94 -7.85 0.20
N VAL A 182 9.03 -7.52 -0.47
CA VAL A 182 10.11 -8.49 -0.73
C VAL A 182 10.82 -8.88 0.56
N VAL A 183 11.18 -7.89 1.39
CA VAL A 183 11.88 -8.15 2.67
C VAL A 183 10.97 -8.87 3.67
N GLN A 184 9.70 -8.48 3.78
CA GLN A 184 8.74 -9.17 4.64
C GLN A 184 8.53 -10.63 4.22
N ASN A 185 8.49 -10.91 2.92
CA ASN A 185 8.44 -12.29 2.43
C ASN A 185 9.71 -13.07 2.81
N ALA A 186 10.90 -12.49 2.65
CA ALA A 186 12.15 -13.11 3.06
C ALA A 186 12.13 -13.44 4.57
N VAL A 187 11.77 -12.49 5.44
CA VAL A 187 11.66 -12.72 6.89
C VAL A 187 10.59 -13.78 7.22
N LYS A 188 9.47 -13.74 6.52
CA LYS A 188 8.36 -14.67 6.75
C LYS A 188 8.75 -16.11 6.46
N PHE A 189 9.41 -16.37 5.32
CA PHE A 189 9.70 -17.72 4.83
C PHE A 189 11.08 -18.25 5.24
N THR A 190 11.90 -17.44 5.90
CA THR A 190 13.15 -17.89 6.52
C THR A 190 12.87 -18.46 7.89
N PRO A 191 13.38 -19.67 8.23
CA PRO A 191 13.25 -20.25 9.56
C PRO A 191 14.08 -19.49 10.60
N GLU A 192 13.86 -19.78 11.89
CA GLU A 192 14.74 -19.30 12.97
C GLU A 192 16.20 -19.68 12.73
N ASN A 193 17.12 -18.77 13.05
CA ASN A 193 18.55 -18.87 12.79
C ASN A 193 18.92 -18.94 11.29
N GLY A 194 18.01 -18.57 10.42
CA GLY A 194 18.31 -18.41 9.00
C GLY A 194 19.00 -17.08 8.71
N GLU A 195 19.23 -16.80 7.43
CA GLU A 195 20.00 -15.67 6.94
C GLU A 195 19.30 -14.97 5.78
N ILE A 196 19.31 -13.63 5.81
CA ILE A 196 18.79 -12.77 4.75
C ILE A 196 19.87 -11.78 4.38
N HIS A 197 20.21 -11.71 3.08
CA HIS A 197 21.11 -10.73 2.50
C HIS A 197 20.35 -9.75 1.62
N VAL A 198 20.61 -8.47 1.80
CA VAL A 198 20.03 -7.39 1.00
C VAL A 198 21.14 -6.55 0.39
N TRP A 199 21.08 -6.32 -0.92
CA TRP A 199 22.00 -5.47 -1.67
C TRP A 199 21.23 -4.37 -2.38
N MET A 200 21.88 -3.22 -2.50
CA MET A 200 21.42 -2.13 -3.35
C MET A 200 22.61 -1.60 -4.15
N ASN A 201 22.44 -1.50 -5.46
CA ASN A 201 23.42 -0.93 -6.37
C ASN A 201 22.80 0.12 -7.28
N GLU A 202 23.62 1.02 -7.78
CA GLU A 202 23.25 1.99 -8.80
C GLU A 202 24.11 1.77 -10.04
N LYS A 203 23.46 1.80 -11.21
CA LYS A 203 24.12 1.79 -12.51
C LYS A 203 23.65 2.98 -13.31
N CYS A 204 24.56 3.95 -13.55
CA CYS A 204 24.24 5.08 -14.43
C CYS A 204 23.95 4.58 -15.84
N LEU A 205 22.80 4.94 -16.39
CA LEU A 205 22.41 4.64 -17.76
C LEU A 205 22.82 5.77 -18.71
N ASP A 206 22.58 7.01 -18.27
CA ASP A 206 22.99 8.25 -18.98
C ASP A 206 23.16 9.39 -17.95
N ASP A 207 23.40 10.63 -18.44
CA ASP A 207 23.63 11.82 -17.57
C ASP A 207 22.40 12.22 -16.73
N SER A 208 21.23 11.67 -17.01
CA SER A 208 19.95 12.05 -16.40
C SER A 208 19.22 10.90 -15.73
N THR A 209 19.64 9.66 -15.97
CA THR A 209 18.93 8.44 -15.58
C THR A 209 19.87 7.41 -15.00
N SER A 210 19.52 6.84 -13.86
CA SER A 210 20.20 5.72 -13.24
C SER A 210 19.25 4.55 -13.00
N LEU A 211 19.77 3.34 -13.12
CA LEU A 211 19.11 2.10 -12.77
C LEU A 211 19.45 1.75 -11.32
N LEU A 212 18.44 1.71 -10.45
CA LEU A 212 18.58 1.15 -9.11
C LEU A 212 18.32 -0.36 -9.17
N GLU A 213 19.28 -1.13 -8.67
CA GLU A 213 19.22 -2.58 -8.58
C GLU A 213 19.12 -2.98 -7.11
N PHE A 214 18.00 -3.58 -6.72
CA PHE A 214 17.77 -4.15 -5.40
C PHE A 214 17.77 -5.67 -5.50
N ARG A 215 18.44 -6.33 -4.57
CA ARG A 215 18.43 -7.79 -4.45
C ARG A 215 18.23 -8.20 -3.01
N CYS A 216 17.31 -9.13 -2.78
CA CYS A 216 17.08 -9.77 -1.49
C CYS A 216 17.20 -11.27 -1.65
N LYS A 217 18.11 -11.90 -0.90
CA LYS A 217 18.32 -13.34 -0.89
C LYS A 217 18.10 -13.87 0.51
N ASP A 218 17.32 -14.93 0.62
CA ASP A 218 17.11 -15.69 1.85
C ASP A 218 17.55 -17.15 1.69
N ASN A 219 17.83 -17.81 2.80
CA ASN A 219 18.06 -19.25 2.87
C ASN A 219 16.84 -20.00 3.44
N GLY A 220 15.65 -19.50 3.14
CA GLY A 220 14.37 -20.02 3.61
C GLY A 220 13.94 -21.32 2.95
N ILE A 221 12.64 -21.61 3.06
CA ILE A 221 12.05 -22.86 2.54
C ILE A 221 12.12 -22.98 1.02
N GLY A 222 12.33 -21.87 0.29
CA GLY A 222 12.33 -21.83 -1.18
C GLY A 222 11.00 -22.27 -1.79
N MET A 223 10.98 -22.37 -3.12
CA MET A 223 9.80 -22.68 -3.94
C MET A 223 10.09 -23.84 -4.89
N SER A 224 9.08 -24.63 -5.23
CA SER A 224 9.19 -25.65 -6.27
C SER A 224 9.26 -25.03 -7.67
N LYS A 225 9.84 -25.72 -8.63
CA LYS A 225 9.94 -25.26 -10.02
C LYS A 225 8.58 -25.00 -10.66
N ASP A 226 7.58 -25.79 -10.29
CA ASP A 226 6.20 -25.63 -10.81
C ASP A 226 5.56 -24.37 -10.21
N PHE A 227 5.79 -24.08 -8.92
CA PHE A 227 5.20 -22.91 -8.28
C PHE A 227 5.85 -21.60 -8.72
N ILE A 228 7.14 -21.57 -9.02
CA ILE A 228 7.85 -20.35 -9.49
C ILE A 228 7.15 -19.73 -10.71
N GLN A 229 6.60 -20.55 -11.62
CA GLN A 229 5.88 -20.07 -12.81
C GLN A 229 4.59 -19.32 -12.44
N HIS A 230 4.04 -19.59 -11.26
CA HIS A 230 2.80 -19.02 -10.73
C HIS A 230 3.01 -18.07 -9.55
N ALA A 231 4.25 -17.84 -9.13
CA ALA A 231 4.57 -17.04 -7.94
C ALA A 231 4.06 -15.57 -8.03
N PHE A 232 3.90 -15.08 -9.26
CA PHE A 232 3.35 -13.75 -9.53
C PHE A 232 1.87 -13.77 -9.91
N ASP A 233 1.21 -14.94 -9.92
CA ASP A 233 -0.23 -15.01 -10.13
C ASP A 233 -0.98 -14.59 -8.88
N LEU A 234 -2.11 -13.93 -9.05
CA LEU A 234 -2.96 -13.48 -7.94
C LEU A 234 -3.41 -14.67 -7.08
N PHE A 235 -3.21 -14.57 -5.76
CA PHE A 235 -3.62 -15.58 -4.77
C PHE A 235 -2.86 -16.91 -4.85
N ALA A 236 -1.77 -16.96 -5.60
CA ALA A 236 -0.95 -18.15 -5.67
C ALA A 236 -0.26 -18.44 -4.32
N GLN A 237 -0.38 -19.69 -3.87
CA GLN A 237 0.26 -20.23 -2.66
C GLN A 237 0.68 -21.66 -2.95
N GLU A 238 1.91 -22.06 -2.58
CA GLU A 238 2.47 -23.35 -2.96
C GLU A 238 1.75 -24.54 -2.31
N ASP A 239 1.30 -24.43 -1.04
CA ASP A 239 0.62 -25.50 -0.31
C ASP A 239 -0.46 -25.02 0.64
N SER A 240 -1.59 -25.73 0.67
CA SER A 240 -2.64 -25.53 1.68
C SER A 240 -2.23 -25.99 3.09
N SER A 241 -1.25 -26.86 3.22
CA SER A 241 -0.68 -27.32 4.50
C SER A 241 0.24 -26.27 5.13
N SER A 242 0.86 -25.41 4.34
CA SER A 242 1.66 -24.27 4.81
C SER A 242 0.82 -23.11 5.33
N ARG A 243 -0.49 -23.09 5.12
CA ARG A 243 -1.42 -22.10 5.68
C ARG A 243 -1.39 -22.01 7.20
N SER A 244 -1.09 -23.11 7.88
CA SER A 244 -1.00 -23.14 9.36
C SER A 244 0.29 -22.55 9.91
N THR A 245 1.39 -22.57 9.13
CA THR A 245 2.73 -22.13 9.58
C THR A 245 3.10 -20.75 8.99
N TYR A 246 2.73 -20.49 7.72
CA TYR A 246 3.09 -19.26 6.99
C TYR A 246 1.83 -18.64 6.37
N GLN A 247 1.02 -17.94 7.18
CA GLN A 247 -0.16 -17.22 6.68
C GLN A 247 0.21 -16.12 5.69
N GLY A 248 -0.57 -15.96 4.61
CA GLY A 248 -0.38 -14.89 3.62
C GLY A 248 -1.50 -14.87 2.61
N THR A 249 -1.70 -13.72 1.96
CA THR A 249 -2.76 -13.47 0.99
C THR A 249 -2.46 -14.02 -0.39
N GLY A 250 -1.19 -14.23 -0.74
CA GLY A 250 -0.74 -14.50 -2.10
C GLY A 250 -0.83 -13.26 -3.01
N LEU A 251 -0.93 -12.06 -2.43
CA LEU A 251 -1.01 -10.80 -3.17
C LEU A 251 0.31 -10.04 -3.25
N GLY A 252 1.21 -10.22 -2.29
CA GLY A 252 2.42 -9.41 -2.19
C GLY A 252 3.26 -9.42 -3.47
N LEU A 253 3.68 -10.58 -3.97
CA LEU A 253 4.50 -10.67 -5.19
C LEU A 253 3.78 -10.14 -6.45
N PRO A 254 2.50 -10.46 -6.71
CA PRO A 254 1.72 -9.83 -7.79
C PRO A 254 1.70 -8.29 -7.70
N ILE A 255 1.46 -7.73 -6.50
CA ILE A 255 1.48 -6.29 -6.25
C ILE A 255 2.87 -5.72 -6.57
N ALA A 256 3.93 -6.31 -6.02
CA ALA A 256 5.31 -5.87 -6.27
C ALA A 256 5.63 -5.87 -7.76
N LYS A 257 5.25 -6.94 -8.50
CA LYS A 257 5.46 -7.03 -9.94
C LYS A 257 4.76 -5.91 -10.70
N LYS A 258 3.48 -5.68 -10.41
CA LYS A 258 2.69 -4.65 -11.10
C LYS A 258 3.21 -3.23 -10.81
N LEU A 259 3.61 -2.94 -9.58
CA LEU A 259 4.25 -1.67 -9.22
C LEU A 259 5.60 -1.49 -9.93
N VAL A 260 6.43 -2.55 -10.01
CA VAL A 260 7.70 -2.52 -10.74
C VAL A 260 7.46 -2.28 -12.24
N GLU A 261 6.48 -2.95 -12.84
CA GLU A 261 6.08 -2.75 -14.24
C GLU A 261 5.58 -1.32 -14.49
N TYR A 262 4.76 -0.77 -13.58
CA TYR A 262 4.31 0.62 -13.63
C TYR A 262 5.48 1.62 -13.60
N MET A 263 6.50 1.33 -12.81
CA MET A 263 7.74 2.13 -12.74
C MET A 263 8.73 1.81 -13.86
N HIS A 264 8.30 1.11 -14.93
CA HIS A 264 9.12 0.70 -16.07
C HIS A 264 10.34 -0.16 -15.69
N GLY A 265 10.26 -0.86 -14.58
CA GLY A 265 11.29 -1.73 -14.06
C GLY A 265 11.12 -3.19 -14.48
N ASN A 266 11.97 -4.03 -13.92
CA ASN A 266 11.94 -5.48 -14.07
C ASN A 266 12.12 -6.15 -12.71
N ILE A 267 11.36 -7.23 -12.46
CA ILE A 267 11.49 -8.09 -11.28
C ILE A 267 11.74 -9.52 -11.70
N GLN A 268 12.72 -10.15 -11.08
CA GLN A 268 13.09 -11.55 -11.33
C GLN A 268 13.09 -12.31 -10.01
N LEU A 269 12.72 -13.57 -10.06
CA LEU A 269 12.64 -14.47 -8.93
C LEU A 269 13.37 -15.78 -9.28
N GLU A 270 14.34 -16.12 -8.46
CA GLU A 270 15.07 -17.39 -8.50
C GLU A 270 14.85 -18.10 -7.17
N SER A 271 14.43 -19.36 -7.20
CA SER A 271 14.18 -20.11 -5.96
C SER A 271 14.40 -21.59 -6.16
N GLU A 272 14.82 -22.27 -5.10
CA GLU A 272 14.95 -23.72 -5.04
C GLU A 272 14.44 -24.21 -3.69
N LYS A 273 13.56 -25.22 -3.70
CA LYS A 273 12.94 -25.76 -2.50
C LYS A 273 13.97 -26.31 -1.53
N GLY A 274 13.97 -25.83 -0.28
CA GLY A 274 14.92 -26.18 0.76
C GLY A 274 16.26 -25.43 0.70
N VAL A 275 16.48 -24.57 -0.30
CA VAL A 275 17.72 -23.78 -0.44
C VAL A 275 17.46 -22.30 -0.13
N GLY A 276 16.33 -21.74 -0.63
CA GLY A 276 15.94 -20.35 -0.41
C GLY A 276 15.47 -19.65 -1.68
N THR A 277 15.30 -18.33 -1.57
CA THR A 277 14.78 -17.49 -2.64
C THR A 277 15.65 -16.25 -2.83
N THR A 278 15.80 -15.82 -4.09
CA THR A 278 16.43 -14.55 -4.46
C THR A 278 15.44 -13.76 -5.31
N VAL A 279 15.11 -12.55 -4.87
CA VAL A 279 14.33 -11.59 -5.65
C VAL A 279 15.25 -10.45 -6.06
N SER A 280 15.27 -10.17 -7.37
CA SER A 280 16.06 -9.10 -7.97
C SER A 280 15.13 -8.10 -8.65
N ILE A 281 15.29 -6.82 -8.36
CA ILE A 281 14.45 -5.73 -8.87
C ILE A 281 15.36 -4.69 -9.49
N GLN A 282 14.97 -4.20 -10.66
CA GLN A 282 15.67 -3.16 -11.40
C GLN A 282 14.67 -2.09 -11.82
N ILE A 283 14.85 -0.85 -11.38
CA ILE A 283 13.94 0.26 -11.69
C ILE A 283 14.77 1.45 -12.19
N PRO A 284 14.46 2.00 -13.38
CA PRO A 284 15.10 3.22 -13.87
C PRO A 284 14.49 4.45 -13.17
N PHE A 285 15.34 5.36 -12.71
CA PHE A 285 14.95 6.62 -12.11
C PHE A 285 15.65 7.78 -12.78
N LYS A 286 14.95 8.89 -12.97
CA LYS A 286 15.55 10.17 -13.31
C LYS A 286 16.32 10.69 -12.11
N LEU A 287 17.44 11.38 -12.33
CA LEU A 287 18.17 12.04 -11.25
C LEU A 287 17.36 13.21 -10.69
N GLY A 288 17.22 13.27 -9.38
CA GLY A 288 16.52 14.33 -8.67
C GLY A 288 17.38 15.58 -8.51
N LYS A 289 16.74 16.71 -8.26
CA LYS A 289 17.46 17.98 -8.02
C LYS A 289 18.24 17.92 -6.69
N PRO A 290 19.48 18.43 -6.64
CA PRO A 290 20.22 18.56 -5.39
C PRO A 290 19.45 19.42 -4.39
N ILE A 291 19.45 19.04 -3.10
CA ILE A 291 18.97 19.97 -2.06
C ILE A 291 20.07 21.02 -1.86
N GLU A 292 19.73 22.29 -1.99
CA GLU A 292 20.54 23.32 -1.36
C GLU A 292 20.54 23.06 0.14
N ASN A 293 21.70 22.68 0.67
CA ASN A 293 21.88 22.39 2.10
C ASN A 293 21.62 23.67 2.91
N LYS A 294 20.38 23.90 3.30
CA LYS A 294 20.11 24.80 4.43
C LYS A 294 20.52 24.02 5.69
N ASN A 295 21.67 24.42 6.26
CA ASN A 295 22.29 23.86 7.44
C ASN A 295 21.27 23.39 8.51
N ASN A 296 21.12 22.10 8.65
CA ASN A 296 20.31 21.48 9.71
C ASN A 296 21.13 21.49 11.02
N ARG A 297 21.08 22.59 11.77
CA ARG A 297 21.41 22.54 13.19
C ARG A 297 20.30 21.77 13.88
N HIS A 298 20.60 20.61 14.46
CA HIS A 298 19.74 19.86 15.36
C HIS A 298 19.50 20.67 16.63
N GLN A 299 18.52 21.59 16.61
CA GLN A 299 17.96 22.14 17.84
C GLN A 299 16.84 21.20 18.30
N GLN A 300 16.93 20.70 19.51
CA GLN A 300 15.80 19.99 20.16
C GLN A 300 14.62 20.97 20.25
N ILE A 301 13.58 20.74 19.46
CA ILE A 301 12.35 21.53 19.49
C ILE A 301 11.48 20.96 20.60
N SER A 302 11.26 21.75 21.68
CA SER A 302 10.26 21.41 22.69
C SER A 302 8.86 21.63 22.14
N LEU A 303 7.97 20.69 22.40
CA LEU A 303 6.54 20.77 22.11
C LEU A 303 5.70 21.07 23.37
N GLU A 304 6.35 21.12 24.53
CA GLU A 304 5.70 21.38 25.82
C GLU A 304 5.02 22.76 25.86
N GLY A 305 3.78 22.79 26.31
CA GLY A 305 2.98 24.01 26.44
C GLY A 305 2.31 24.48 25.16
N LEU A 306 2.47 23.76 24.03
CA LEU A 306 1.73 24.06 22.80
C LEU A 306 0.24 23.74 22.94
N CYS A 307 -0.60 24.44 22.17
CA CYS A 307 -2.04 24.21 22.10
C CYS A 307 -2.44 23.75 20.70
N VAL A 308 -3.04 22.56 20.60
CA VAL A 308 -3.43 21.93 19.35
C VAL A 308 -4.95 21.79 19.29
N LEU A 309 -5.56 22.27 18.20
CA LEU A 309 -6.96 22.05 17.89
C LEU A 309 -7.10 20.77 17.07
N VAL A 310 -7.82 19.78 17.59
CA VAL A 310 -7.99 18.46 16.97
C VAL A 310 -9.43 18.31 16.48
N ALA A 311 -9.58 17.96 15.20
CA ALA A 311 -10.85 17.65 14.57
C ALA A 311 -10.92 16.16 14.23
N GLU A 312 -11.85 15.44 14.85
CA GLU A 312 -12.04 13.99 14.69
C GLU A 312 -13.49 13.66 15.07
N ASP A 313 -14.21 12.94 14.22
CA ASP A 313 -15.62 12.58 14.46
C ASP A 313 -15.80 11.28 15.26
N ASN A 314 -14.76 10.46 15.32
CA ASN A 314 -14.76 9.21 16.06
C ASN A 314 -14.21 9.42 17.48
N ASP A 315 -15.05 9.20 18.50
CA ASP A 315 -14.69 9.43 19.91
C ASP A 315 -13.45 8.60 20.33
N LEU A 316 -13.28 7.37 19.84
CA LEU A 316 -12.12 6.53 20.17
C LEU A 316 -10.83 7.07 19.55
N ASN A 317 -10.88 7.52 18.29
CA ASN A 317 -9.71 8.11 17.63
C ASN A 317 -9.34 9.43 18.34
N MET A 318 -10.33 10.24 18.72
CA MET A 318 -10.12 11.48 19.48
C MET A 318 -9.38 11.20 20.78
N GLU A 319 -9.85 10.24 21.58
CA GLU A 319 -9.24 9.83 22.85
C GLU A 319 -7.77 9.39 22.66
N ILE A 320 -7.48 8.64 21.59
CA ILE A 320 -6.12 8.20 21.26
C ILE A 320 -5.21 9.39 20.94
N VAL A 321 -5.67 10.32 20.09
CA VAL A 321 -4.90 11.52 19.72
C VAL A 321 -4.67 12.42 20.92
N GLU A 322 -5.69 12.67 21.73
CA GLU A 322 -5.62 13.45 22.95
C GLU A 322 -4.57 12.85 23.90
N TYR A 323 -4.64 11.55 24.18
CA TYR A 323 -3.66 10.85 25.01
C TYR A 323 -2.22 11.00 24.51
N MET A 324 -2.00 10.83 23.15
CA MET A 324 -0.67 10.97 22.55
C MET A 324 -0.11 12.39 22.74
N LEU A 325 -0.94 13.41 22.56
CA LEU A 325 -0.53 14.80 22.65
C LEU A 325 -0.28 15.23 24.11
N GLU A 326 -1.21 14.93 25.03
CA GLU A 326 -1.11 15.27 26.44
C GLU A 326 0.11 14.64 27.12
N ARG A 327 0.44 13.39 26.76
CA ARG A 327 1.63 12.70 27.24
C ARG A 327 2.93 13.43 26.88
N ASN A 328 2.92 14.23 25.82
CA ASN A 328 4.03 15.06 25.37
C ASN A 328 3.93 16.52 25.84
N GLY A 329 3.06 16.83 26.82
CA GLY A 329 2.89 18.15 27.42
C GLY A 329 2.17 19.17 26.54
N ILE A 330 1.38 18.69 25.55
CA ILE A 330 0.64 19.50 24.59
C ILE A 330 -0.81 19.65 25.09
N GLN A 331 -1.35 20.85 25.08
CA GLN A 331 -2.76 21.11 25.39
C GLN A 331 -3.63 20.81 24.17
N VAL A 332 -4.76 20.15 24.38
CA VAL A 332 -5.67 19.73 23.31
C VAL A 332 -7.01 20.43 23.47
N VAL A 333 -7.54 20.91 22.34
CA VAL A 333 -8.92 21.35 22.21
C VAL A 333 -9.58 20.50 21.14
N CYS A 334 -10.67 19.82 21.50
CA CYS A 334 -11.34 18.85 20.63
C CYS A 334 -12.52 19.47 19.88
N ALA A 335 -12.71 19.06 18.63
CA ALA A 335 -13.85 19.38 17.79
C ALA A 335 -14.33 18.11 17.08
N LYS A 336 -15.65 17.88 16.99
CA LYS A 336 -16.25 16.65 16.45
C LYS A 336 -16.58 16.72 14.97
N ASP A 337 -16.47 17.88 14.35
CA ASP A 337 -16.71 18.08 12.92
C ASP A 337 -16.06 19.36 12.40
N GLY A 338 -16.02 19.49 11.08
CA GLY A 338 -15.39 20.66 10.43
C GLY A 338 -16.06 22.00 10.75
N GLN A 339 -17.34 22.03 11.08
CA GLN A 339 -18.01 23.28 11.48
C GLN A 339 -17.56 23.71 12.88
N GLU A 340 -17.46 22.77 13.80
CA GLU A 340 -17.02 23.05 15.18
C GLU A 340 -15.57 23.56 15.21
N VAL A 341 -14.68 22.97 14.40
CA VAL A 341 -13.30 23.48 14.24
C VAL A 341 -13.29 24.93 13.79
N ILE A 342 -14.06 25.28 12.75
CA ILE A 342 -14.14 26.64 12.24
C ILE A 342 -14.62 27.59 13.34
N ASP A 343 -15.68 27.22 14.04
CA ASP A 343 -16.29 28.04 15.11
C ASP A 343 -15.33 28.25 16.28
N LEU A 344 -14.62 27.19 16.72
CA LEU A 344 -13.64 27.27 17.79
C LEU A 344 -12.44 28.13 17.40
N PHE A 345 -11.95 27.96 16.16
CA PHE A 345 -10.84 28.76 15.67
C PHE A 345 -11.23 30.23 15.50
N GLU A 346 -12.40 30.53 14.92
CA GLU A 346 -12.88 31.91 14.69
C GLU A 346 -13.13 32.66 16.01
N LYS A 347 -13.68 31.99 17.05
CA LYS A 347 -13.99 32.59 18.36
C LYS A 347 -12.77 32.69 19.26
N SER A 348 -11.66 32.02 18.92
CA SER A 348 -10.44 32.08 19.73
C SER A 348 -9.69 33.38 19.55
N GLU A 349 -8.84 33.71 20.51
CA GLU A 349 -7.84 34.79 20.37
C GLU A 349 -6.85 34.42 19.24
N GLU A 350 -6.29 35.43 18.56
CA GLU A 350 -5.26 35.19 17.53
C GLU A 350 -4.03 34.51 18.16
N ASN A 351 -3.48 33.54 17.44
CA ASN A 351 -2.34 32.72 17.89
C ASN A 351 -2.60 31.86 19.15
N LYS A 352 -3.86 31.58 19.50
CA LYS A 352 -4.20 30.66 20.58
C LYS A 352 -3.75 29.24 20.28
N PHE A 353 -3.94 28.81 19.04
CA PHE A 353 -3.57 27.47 18.57
C PHE A 353 -2.25 27.52 17.81
N ASP A 354 -1.35 26.59 18.15
CA ASP A 354 -0.09 26.40 17.43
C ASP A 354 -0.25 25.50 16.21
N PHE A 355 -1.19 24.54 16.25
CA PHE A 355 -1.46 23.57 15.17
C PHE A 355 -2.94 23.21 15.11
N ILE A 356 -3.37 22.76 13.93
CA ILE A 356 -4.66 22.09 13.75
C ILE A 356 -4.36 20.67 13.20
N LEU A 357 -4.85 19.64 13.90
CA LEU A 357 -4.95 18.28 13.37
C LEU A 357 -6.36 18.10 12.83
N MET A 358 -6.49 17.77 11.54
CA MET A 358 -7.76 17.80 10.83
C MET A 358 -8.03 16.46 10.17
N ASP A 359 -9.03 15.72 10.63
CA ASP A 359 -9.54 14.59 9.85
C ASP A 359 -10.14 15.07 8.53
N ILE A 360 -9.83 14.39 7.44
CA ILE A 360 -10.38 14.69 6.12
C ILE A 360 -11.85 14.29 6.05
N MET A 361 -12.20 13.12 6.58
CA MET A 361 -13.54 12.53 6.47
C MET A 361 -14.36 12.77 7.73
N MET A 362 -15.09 13.84 7.76
CA MET A 362 -15.99 14.21 8.87
C MET A 362 -17.40 14.55 8.38
N PRO A 363 -18.43 14.36 9.22
CA PRO A 363 -19.80 14.77 8.91
C PRO A 363 -19.94 16.30 8.83
N LYS A 364 -21.06 16.77 8.23
CA LYS A 364 -21.43 18.17 8.02
C LYS A 364 -20.46 18.92 7.10
N ILE A 365 -19.24 19.20 7.54
CA ILE A 365 -18.18 19.83 6.77
C ILE A 365 -16.94 18.96 6.88
N ASN A 366 -16.45 18.45 5.73
CA ASN A 366 -15.22 17.67 5.68
C ASN A 366 -13.99 18.53 5.97
N GLY A 367 -12.85 17.90 6.28
CA GLY A 367 -11.63 18.62 6.67
C GLY A 367 -11.05 19.51 5.57
N LEU A 368 -11.20 19.13 4.29
CA LEU A 368 -10.74 19.94 3.16
C LEU A 368 -11.50 21.26 3.06
N ASP A 369 -12.82 21.19 3.16
CA ASP A 369 -13.68 22.38 3.11
C ASP A 369 -13.54 23.23 4.37
N ALA A 370 -13.38 22.61 5.54
CA ALA A 370 -13.06 23.31 6.78
C ALA A 370 -11.74 24.08 6.66
N THR A 371 -10.70 23.45 6.13
CA THR A 371 -9.40 24.10 5.87
C THR A 371 -9.54 25.31 4.94
N ARG A 372 -10.24 25.17 3.81
CA ARG A 372 -10.48 26.29 2.86
C ARG A 372 -11.17 27.45 3.57
N LYS A 373 -12.19 27.18 4.41
CA LYS A 373 -12.90 28.21 5.16
C LYS A 373 -12.00 28.88 6.22
N ILE A 374 -11.20 28.10 6.96
CA ILE A 374 -10.21 28.65 7.90
C ILE A 374 -9.24 29.57 7.18
N ARG A 375 -8.64 29.12 6.05
CA ARG A 375 -7.72 29.94 5.23
C ARG A 375 -8.33 31.23 4.67
N ALA A 376 -9.66 31.27 4.51
CA ALA A 376 -10.41 32.43 4.03
C ALA A 376 -10.78 33.45 5.14
N LEU A 377 -10.61 33.10 6.42
CA LEU A 377 -10.89 34.01 7.52
C LEU A 377 -10.01 35.26 7.49
N LYS A 378 -10.56 36.39 7.95
CA LYS A 378 -9.86 37.68 8.01
C LYS A 378 -9.01 37.82 9.27
N ARG A 379 -8.19 36.83 9.57
CA ARG A 379 -7.21 36.85 10.68
C ARG A 379 -5.82 36.46 10.15
N LEU A 380 -4.79 37.00 10.76
CA LEU A 380 -3.41 36.80 10.28
C LEU A 380 -2.96 35.34 10.47
N ASP A 381 -3.25 34.75 11.62
CA ASP A 381 -2.91 33.38 11.95
C ASP A 381 -3.66 32.33 11.11
N ALA A 382 -4.82 32.64 10.58
CA ALA A 382 -5.56 31.75 9.69
C ALA A 382 -4.81 31.36 8.41
N LYS A 383 -3.90 32.22 7.95
CA LYS A 383 -3.08 31.95 6.74
C LYS A 383 -1.81 31.16 7.06
N THR A 384 -1.31 31.25 8.27
CA THR A 384 0.00 30.73 8.67
C THR A 384 -0.08 29.50 9.55
N ILE A 385 -1.14 29.31 10.35
CA ILE A 385 -1.27 28.17 11.26
C ILE A 385 -1.07 26.86 10.50
N PRO A 386 -0.14 25.98 10.95
CA PRO A 386 0.02 24.68 10.33
C PRO A 386 -1.22 23.80 10.55
N ILE A 387 -1.75 23.28 9.45
CA ILE A 387 -2.86 22.32 9.43
C ILE A 387 -2.31 20.99 8.93
N ILE A 388 -2.41 19.96 9.76
CA ILE A 388 -1.95 18.60 9.45
C ILE A 388 -3.18 17.74 9.21
N ALA A 389 -3.29 17.20 7.99
CA ALA A 389 -4.35 16.27 7.63
C ALA A 389 -4.19 14.93 8.33
N MET A 390 -5.29 14.32 8.74
CA MET A 390 -5.39 12.93 9.18
C MET A 390 -6.38 12.20 8.24
N SER A 391 -6.00 11.07 7.66
CA SER A 391 -6.90 10.30 6.78
C SER A 391 -6.77 8.80 6.99
N ALA A 392 -7.81 8.05 6.65
CA ALA A 392 -7.79 6.59 6.68
C ALA A 392 -6.78 6.01 5.68
N ASN A 393 -6.51 6.72 4.58
CA ASN A 393 -5.60 6.32 3.52
C ASN A 393 -4.64 7.47 3.21
N ALA A 394 -3.37 7.13 2.97
CA ALA A 394 -2.36 8.08 2.48
C ALA A 394 -2.30 8.07 0.94
N PHE A 395 -3.47 8.01 0.27
CA PHE A 395 -3.49 8.09 -1.19
C PHE A 395 -3.00 9.46 -1.65
N VAL A 396 -2.29 9.46 -2.76
CA VAL A 396 -1.72 10.69 -3.35
C VAL A 396 -2.81 11.72 -3.64
N GLU A 397 -4.00 11.26 -4.01
CA GLU A 397 -5.16 12.11 -4.25
C GLU A 397 -5.59 12.85 -2.97
N ASP A 398 -5.60 12.18 -1.82
CA ASP A 398 -5.88 12.79 -0.51
C ASP A 398 -4.78 13.76 -0.09
N ILE A 399 -3.52 13.40 -0.33
CA ILE A 399 -2.36 14.28 -0.07
C ILE A 399 -2.40 15.52 -0.96
N MET A 400 -2.72 15.38 -2.26
CA MET A 400 -2.86 16.50 -3.17
C MET A 400 -4.04 17.39 -2.79
N ASN A 401 -5.21 16.80 -2.56
CA ASN A 401 -6.41 17.54 -2.17
C ASN A 401 -6.19 18.29 -0.86
N SER A 402 -5.49 17.71 0.10
CA SER A 402 -5.13 18.39 1.35
C SER A 402 -4.18 19.58 1.11
N LYS A 403 -3.16 19.42 0.25
CA LYS A 403 -2.27 20.53 -0.14
C LYS A 403 -3.01 21.65 -0.89
N ILE A 404 -3.87 21.30 -1.85
CA ILE A 404 -4.70 22.25 -2.60
C ILE A 404 -5.66 23.01 -1.65
N ALA A 405 -6.19 22.32 -0.63
CA ALA A 405 -7.02 22.94 0.39
C ALA A 405 -6.23 23.90 1.32
N GLY A 406 -4.89 23.82 1.32
CA GLY A 406 -4.01 24.67 2.14
C GLY A 406 -3.52 24.01 3.42
N MET A 407 -3.52 22.66 3.49
CA MET A 407 -2.90 21.90 4.58
C MET A 407 -1.39 21.80 4.38
N ASN A 408 -0.64 21.68 5.46
CA ASN A 408 0.83 21.72 5.46
C ASN A 408 1.46 20.32 5.41
N MET A 409 0.78 19.34 6.02
CA MET A 409 1.28 17.96 6.12
C MET A 409 0.12 16.97 6.17
N HIS A 410 0.42 15.70 5.91
CA HIS A 410 -0.55 14.62 5.86
C HIS A 410 -0.06 13.42 6.69
N LEU A 411 -0.92 12.87 7.54
CA LEU A 411 -0.69 11.69 8.36
C LEU A 411 -1.76 10.63 8.06
N ALA A 412 -1.32 9.40 7.82
CA ALA A 412 -2.22 8.27 7.66
C ALA A 412 -2.67 7.72 9.03
N LYS A 413 -3.93 7.34 9.15
CA LYS A 413 -4.48 6.55 10.26
C LYS A 413 -4.22 5.05 10.02
N PRO A 414 -3.95 4.24 11.07
CA PRO A 414 -3.92 4.62 12.48
C PRO A 414 -2.69 5.48 12.80
N LEU A 415 -2.91 6.50 13.63
CA LEU A 415 -1.84 7.42 14.02
C LEU A 415 -0.81 6.70 14.90
N ASP A 416 0.46 6.92 14.58
CA ASP A 416 1.60 6.52 15.39
C ASP A 416 2.14 7.71 16.17
N GLU A 417 2.36 7.57 17.47
CA GLU A 417 2.81 8.65 18.34
C GLU A 417 4.12 9.28 17.84
N THR A 418 5.07 8.45 17.40
CA THR A 418 6.37 8.94 16.92
C THR A 418 6.21 9.76 15.63
N LYS A 419 5.37 9.30 14.70
CA LYS A 419 5.09 10.01 13.45
C LYS A 419 4.38 11.33 13.71
N LEU A 420 3.38 11.34 14.59
CA LEU A 420 2.64 12.54 14.99
C LEU A 420 3.57 13.59 15.59
N ILE A 421 4.38 13.21 16.57
CA ILE A 421 5.32 14.11 17.25
C ILE A 421 6.40 14.63 16.29
N ASN A 422 6.90 13.80 15.38
CA ASN A 422 7.86 14.23 14.36
C ASN A 422 7.23 15.22 13.37
N ALA A 423 5.98 15.01 12.96
CA ALA A 423 5.24 15.94 12.10
C ALA A 423 5.09 17.33 12.73
N LEU A 424 4.68 17.38 14.01
CA LEU A 424 4.57 18.63 14.76
C LEU A 424 5.94 19.35 14.87
N LYS A 425 7.02 18.61 15.17
CA LYS A 425 8.38 19.18 15.23
C LYS A 425 8.83 19.73 13.87
N GLN A 426 8.50 19.05 12.80
CA GLN A 426 8.86 19.49 11.44
C GLN A 426 8.12 20.77 11.05
N CYS A 427 6.80 20.83 11.26
CA CYS A 427 6.01 22.04 10.98
C CYS A 427 6.51 23.24 11.80
N LYS A 428 6.82 23.04 13.10
CA LYS A 428 7.36 24.11 13.96
C LYS A 428 8.74 24.60 13.52
N LYS A 429 9.53 23.75 12.88
CA LYS A 429 10.82 24.13 12.30
C LYS A 429 10.65 25.00 11.06
N ASP A 430 9.68 24.66 10.21
CA ASP A 430 9.42 25.37 8.96
C ASP A 430 8.84 26.78 9.22
N GLU A 431 8.07 26.98 10.31
CA GLU A 431 7.61 28.31 10.76
C GLU A 431 8.74 29.27 11.17
N ARG A 432 9.84 28.76 11.70
CA ARG A 432 10.98 29.58 12.14
C ARG A 432 11.93 30.00 11.00
N VAL A 433 11.74 29.46 9.82
CA VAL A 433 12.58 29.67 8.63
C VAL A 433 11.95 30.64 7.64
N ASN A 434 10.63 30.88 7.76
CA ASN A 434 9.87 31.86 6.97
C ASN A 434 9.62 33.13 7.79
#